data_f08164825ba4d41242ec97907beaccdd
#
_entry.id   f08164825ba4d41242ec97907beaccdd
#
_cell.length_a   1.000
_cell.length_b   1.000
_cell.length_c   1.000
_cell.angle_alpha   90.00
_cell.angle_beta   90.00
_cell.angle_gamma   90.00
#
_symmetry.space_group_name_H-M   'P 1'
#
loop_
_entity.id
_entity.type
_entity.pdbx_description
1 polymer ?
#
loop_
_entity_poly.entity_id
_entity_poly.type
_entity_poly.pdbx_seq_one_letter_code
_entity_poly.pdbx_strand_id
1 'polypeptide(L)'
;EALHRAADPRASADYVRAHVRRLEAMRRAGFAERFADGSWAIPEDFLGKARAYEERNRMRQPARLVLMSSLGLDRMAETEGATWLDRQLVSERPEPLRAGGFGREAEDAMERRRRWLLQQGLARERDGRTVYQRNLLTELRRREVSAAADRLSKELGKSFAAPLDGERIEGVYRRPLRLASGKFAVIEKSKEFT
;
A
#
# COMPACT_ATOMS: atom_id res chain seq x y z
N GLU A 1 22.06 21.43 16.88
CA GLU A 1 21.33 20.56 17.82
C GLU A 1 20.90 21.32 19.08
N ALA A 2 21.78 22.08 19.71
CA ALA A 2 21.46 22.82 20.94
C ALA A 2 20.32 23.82 20.74
N LEU A 3 20.35 24.62 19.67
CA LEU A 3 19.28 25.60 19.34
C LEU A 3 17.94 24.93 19.08
N HIS A 4 17.92 23.78 18.42
CA HIS A 4 16.68 23.04 18.16
C HIS A 4 16.05 22.51 19.44
N ARG A 5 16.87 21.98 20.38
CA ARG A 5 16.40 21.51 21.68
C ARG A 5 15.90 22.65 22.58
N ALA A 6 16.50 23.83 22.46
CA ALA A 6 16.02 25.01 23.16
C ALA A 6 14.65 25.49 22.66
N ALA A 7 14.39 25.35 21.33
CA ALA A 7 13.12 25.70 20.72
C ALA A 7 12.01 24.68 20.97
N ASP A 8 12.35 23.37 21.08
CA ASP A 8 11.42 22.29 21.40
C ASP A 8 12.02 21.30 22.41
N PRO A 9 11.85 21.55 23.72
CA PRO A 9 12.36 20.69 24.78
C PRO A 9 11.79 19.25 24.77
N ARG A 10 10.68 19.02 24.09
CA ARG A 10 10.03 17.69 23.98
C ARG A 10 10.57 16.85 22.83
N ALA A 11 11.33 17.47 21.93
CA ALA A 11 11.90 16.77 20.79
C ALA A 11 12.91 15.72 21.24
N SER A 12 12.74 14.47 20.84
CA SER A 12 13.69 13.41 21.10
C SER A 12 15.04 13.68 20.40
N ALA A 13 16.12 13.15 20.97
CA ALA A 13 17.46 13.28 20.36
C ALA A 13 17.53 12.70 18.92
N ASP A 14 16.77 11.64 18.64
CA ASP A 14 16.70 11.04 17.30
C ASP A 14 15.95 11.95 16.32
N TYR A 15 14.86 12.57 16.76
CA TYR A 15 14.13 13.54 15.98
C TYR A 15 15.01 14.74 15.61
N VAL A 16 15.72 15.31 16.58
CA VAL A 16 16.63 16.43 16.34
C VAL A 16 17.75 16.04 15.36
N ARG A 17 18.38 14.87 15.55
CA ARG A 17 19.39 14.37 14.62
C ARG A 17 18.86 14.18 13.21
N ALA A 18 17.65 13.67 13.05
CA ALA A 18 17.01 13.50 11.75
C ALA A 18 16.77 14.84 11.06
N HIS A 19 16.32 15.85 11.80
CA HIS A 19 16.11 17.21 11.29
C HIS A 19 17.42 17.88 10.85
N VAL A 20 18.47 17.79 11.67
CA VAL A 20 19.79 18.34 11.33
C VAL A 20 20.36 17.66 10.07
N ARG A 21 20.24 16.34 9.95
CA ARG A 21 20.65 15.62 8.73
C ARG A 21 19.86 16.07 7.50
N ARG A 22 18.54 16.33 7.65
CA ARG A 22 17.72 16.84 6.56
C ARG A 22 18.11 18.26 6.15
N LEU A 23 18.33 19.16 7.13
CA LEU A 23 18.81 20.53 6.87
C LEU A 23 20.16 20.53 6.17
N GLU A 24 21.09 19.64 6.56
CA GLU A 24 22.38 19.51 5.90
C GLU A 24 22.26 18.97 4.47
N ALA A 25 21.34 18.05 4.22
CA ALA A 25 21.04 17.60 2.86
C ALA A 25 20.44 18.73 2.00
N MET A 26 19.57 19.54 2.57
CA MET A 26 19.00 20.72 1.93
C MET A 26 20.07 21.78 1.61
N ARG A 27 21.02 22.00 2.51
CA ARG A 27 22.17 22.90 2.29
C ARG A 27 23.02 22.42 1.11
N ARG A 28 23.35 21.14 1.06
CA ARG A 28 24.10 20.55 -0.08
C ARG A 28 23.36 20.64 -1.41
N ALA A 29 22.04 20.65 -1.37
CA ALA A 29 21.19 20.83 -2.54
C ALA A 29 20.93 22.31 -2.90
N GLY A 30 21.46 23.26 -2.11
CA GLY A 30 21.31 24.69 -2.36
C GLY A 30 19.98 25.27 -1.89
N PHE A 31 19.24 24.63 -0.97
CA PHE A 31 17.93 25.09 -0.49
C PHE A 31 17.95 25.71 0.90
N ALA A 32 19.04 25.61 1.61
CA ALA A 32 19.19 26.17 2.94
C ALA A 32 20.62 26.64 3.15
N GLU A 33 20.79 27.62 4.02
CA GLU A 33 22.10 28.11 4.45
C GLU A 33 22.27 27.86 5.94
N ARG A 34 23.49 27.56 6.36
CA ARG A 34 23.86 27.40 7.75
C ARG A 34 24.78 28.53 8.15
N PHE A 35 24.42 29.24 9.20
CA PHE A 35 25.22 30.30 9.78
C PHE A 35 26.26 29.79 10.79
N ALA A 36 27.24 30.63 11.10
CA ALA A 36 28.32 30.30 12.03
C ALA A 36 27.83 30.04 13.47
N ASP A 37 26.72 30.65 13.87
CA ASP A 37 26.06 30.45 15.16
C ASP A 37 25.27 29.13 15.22
N GLY A 38 25.22 28.36 14.14
CA GLY A 38 24.50 27.09 14.03
C GLY A 38 23.01 27.22 13.67
N SER A 39 22.53 28.43 13.43
CA SER A 39 21.18 28.66 12.89
C SER A 39 21.09 28.37 11.40
N TRP A 40 19.87 28.28 10.88
CA TRP A 40 19.59 27.93 9.49
C TRP A 40 18.65 28.96 8.87
N ALA A 41 18.96 29.38 7.64
CA ALA A 41 18.05 30.13 6.81
C ALA A 41 17.42 29.20 5.76
N ILE A 42 16.10 29.22 5.70
CA ILE A 42 15.31 28.54 4.67
C ILE A 42 14.61 29.63 3.88
N PRO A 43 14.89 29.79 2.57
CA PRO A 43 14.29 30.83 1.76
C PRO A 43 12.78 30.63 1.59
N GLU A 44 12.03 31.72 1.42
CA GLU A 44 10.56 31.68 1.26
C GLU A 44 10.14 30.84 0.05
N ASP A 45 10.92 30.82 -1.03
CA ASP A 45 10.67 30.05 -2.24
C ASP A 45 11.10 28.57 -2.14
N PHE A 46 11.44 28.09 -0.94
CA PHE A 46 11.93 26.73 -0.68
C PHE A 46 11.06 25.65 -1.33
N LEU A 47 9.73 25.74 -1.20
CA LEU A 47 8.82 24.73 -1.75
C LEU A 47 8.90 24.66 -3.29
N GLY A 48 9.05 25.79 -3.95
CA GLY A 48 9.24 25.86 -5.40
C GLY A 48 10.56 25.22 -5.84
N LYS A 49 11.65 25.56 -5.14
CA LYS A 49 12.98 24.99 -5.38
C LYS A 49 13.03 23.50 -5.11
N ALA A 50 12.39 23.03 -4.03
CA ALA A 50 12.32 21.60 -3.68
C ALA A 50 11.57 20.79 -4.75
N ARG A 51 10.43 21.28 -5.24
CA ARG A 51 9.68 20.65 -6.34
C ARG A 51 10.50 20.57 -7.63
N ALA A 52 11.16 21.65 -8.00
CA ALA A 52 12.03 21.67 -9.19
C ALA A 52 13.24 20.72 -9.08
N TYR A 53 13.78 20.55 -7.87
CA TYR A 53 14.84 19.57 -7.59
C TYR A 53 14.34 18.14 -7.66
N GLU A 54 13.19 17.85 -7.07
CA GLU A 54 12.57 16.51 -7.14
C GLU A 54 12.26 16.13 -8.59
N GLU A 55 11.74 17.07 -9.39
CA GLU A 55 11.44 16.83 -10.81
C GLU A 55 12.73 16.52 -11.60
N ARG A 56 13.80 17.31 -11.40
CA ARG A 56 15.10 17.04 -12.02
C ARG A 56 15.71 15.71 -11.60
N ASN A 57 15.56 15.33 -10.33
CA ASN A 57 16.07 14.04 -9.82
C ASN A 57 15.20 12.87 -10.25
N ARG A 58 13.90 13.06 -10.42
CA ARG A 58 13.00 12.05 -10.98
C ARG A 58 13.42 11.66 -12.39
N MET A 59 13.82 12.63 -13.20
CA MET A 59 14.35 12.39 -14.56
C MET A 59 15.70 11.66 -14.56
N ARG A 60 16.48 11.76 -13.47
CA ARG A 60 17.80 11.13 -13.33
C ARG A 60 17.76 9.73 -12.70
N GLN A 61 16.63 9.31 -12.13
CA GLN A 61 16.51 7.98 -11.56
C GLN A 61 16.27 6.96 -12.68
N PRO A 62 17.19 6.03 -12.93
CA PRO A 62 17.11 5.08 -14.06
C PRO A 62 15.95 4.09 -13.93
N ALA A 63 15.44 3.87 -12.72
CA ALA A 63 14.28 3.03 -12.47
C ALA A 63 13.61 3.39 -11.13
N ARG A 64 12.28 3.32 -11.10
CA ARG A 64 11.49 3.36 -9.86
C ARG A 64 10.89 1.97 -9.64
N LEU A 65 11.30 1.32 -8.56
CA LEU A 65 10.70 0.06 -8.14
C LEU A 65 9.47 0.35 -7.28
N VAL A 66 8.31 -0.10 -7.74
CA VAL A 66 7.06 -0.07 -6.97
C VAL A 66 6.62 -1.50 -6.70
N LEU A 67 6.65 -1.92 -5.45
CA LEU A 67 6.15 -3.23 -5.05
C LEU A 67 4.62 -3.18 -4.96
N MET A 68 3.94 -3.72 -5.96
CA MET A 68 2.48 -3.71 -6.04
C MET A 68 1.84 -4.80 -5.17
N SER A 69 2.54 -5.90 -4.92
CA SER A 69 2.10 -7.01 -4.09
C SER A 69 3.28 -7.77 -3.51
N SER A 70 3.07 -8.41 -2.36
CA SER A 70 4.01 -9.39 -1.80
C SER A 70 3.82 -10.80 -2.36
N LEU A 71 2.76 -11.05 -3.14
CA LEU A 71 2.50 -12.32 -3.79
C LEU A 71 3.12 -12.33 -5.19
N GLY A 72 3.74 -13.46 -5.56
CA GLY A 72 4.13 -13.74 -6.94
C GLY A 72 2.90 -13.95 -7.83
N LEU A 73 3.09 -13.76 -9.15
CA LEU A 73 2.02 -13.85 -10.15
C LEU A 73 1.26 -15.18 -10.11
N ASP A 74 1.97 -16.31 -9.91
CA ASP A 74 1.34 -17.62 -9.83
C ASP A 74 0.36 -17.71 -8.67
N ARG A 75 0.76 -17.23 -7.50
CA ARG A 75 -0.11 -17.22 -6.32
C ARG A 75 -1.25 -16.22 -6.44
N MET A 76 -1.04 -15.09 -7.13
CA MET A 76 -2.11 -14.15 -7.40
C MET A 76 -3.20 -14.75 -8.29
N ALA A 77 -2.82 -15.62 -9.24
CA ALA A 77 -3.77 -16.24 -10.17
C ALA A 77 -4.78 -17.16 -9.46
N GLU A 78 -4.41 -17.76 -8.33
CA GLU A 78 -5.20 -18.80 -7.66
C GLU A 78 -5.75 -18.38 -6.29
N THR A 79 -5.36 -17.21 -5.76
CA THR A 79 -5.81 -16.76 -4.44
C THR A 79 -7.28 -16.36 -4.43
N GLU A 80 -7.96 -16.53 -3.30
CA GLU A 80 -9.35 -16.10 -3.12
C GLU A 80 -9.50 -14.57 -2.98
N GLY A 81 -8.43 -13.88 -2.60
CA GLY A 81 -8.44 -12.43 -2.38
C GLY A 81 -8.35 -11.61 -3.67
N ALA A 82 -8.72 -10.35 -3.58
CA ALA A 82 -8.55 -9.39 -4.65
C ALA A 82 -7.07 -9.02 -4.82
N THR A 83 -6.55 -9.22 -6.02
CA THR A 83 -5.14 -9.01 -6.36
C THR A 83 -4.94 -7.85 -7.33
N TRP A 84 -3.69 -7.56 -7.66
CA TRP A 84 -3.35 -6.66 -8.74
C TRP A 84 -3.90 -7.16 -10.10
N LEU A 85 -3.88 -8.48 -10.35
CA LEU A 85 -4.41 -9.07 -11.58
C LEU A 85 -5.91 -8.72 -11.77
N ASP A 86 -6.70 -8.83 -10.71
CA ASP A 86 -8.13 -8.50 -10.77
C ASP A 86 -8.37 -7.04 -11.12
N ARG A 87 -7.55 -6.13 -10.53
CA ARG A 87 -7.62 -4.70 -10.86
C ARG A 87 -7.28 -4.42 -12.31
N GLN A 88 -6.29 -5.12 -12.87
CA GLN A 88 -5.96 -5.01 -14.29
C GLN A 88 -7.11 -5.52 -15.17
N LEU A 89 -7.71 -6.67 -14.82
CA LEU A 89 -8.79 -7.29 -15.58
C LEU A 89 -10.08 -6.46 -15.62
N VAL A 90 -10.39 -5.70 -14.56
CA VAL A 90 -11.63 -4.88 -14.50
C VAL A 90 -11.39 -3.40 -14.79
N SER A 91 -10.14 -2.98 -14.99
CA SER A 91 -9.81 -1.58 -15.24
C SER A 91 -10.26 -1.14 -16.63
N GLU A 92 -10.88 0.03 -16.73
CA GLU A 92 -11.13 0.69 -18.02
C GLU A 92 -9.84 1.18 -18.68
N ARG A 93 -8.77 1.36 -17.91
CA ARG A 93 -7.45 1.79 -18.36
C ARG A 93 -6.37 0.93 -17.68
N PRO A 94 -6.22 -0.34 -18.13
CA PRO A 94 -5.19 -1.20 -17.57
C PRO A 94 -3.79 -0.62 -17.85
N GLU A 95 -2.86 -0.90 -16.95
CA GLU A 95 -1.46 -0.54 -17.16
C GLU A 95 -0.91 -1.28 -18.39
N PRO A 96 -0.25 -0.57 -19.31
CA PRO A 96 0.30 -1.21 -20.50
C PRO A 96 1.44 -2.16 -20.13
N LEU A 97 1.32 -3.42 -20.51
CA LEU A 97 2.36 -4.43 -20.34
C LEU A 97 3.22 -4.50 -21.62
N ARG A 98 4.53 -4.66 -21.43
CA ARG A 98 5.45 -4.89 -22.55
C ARG A 98 5.36 -6.35 -23.00
N ALA A 99 5.49 -6.61 -24.29
CA ALA A 99 5.40 -7.94 -24.90
C ALA A 99 6.56 -8.90 -24.55
N GLY A 100 7.29 -8.70 -23.47
CA GLY A 100 8.40 -9.54 -23.06
C GLY A 100 8.68 -9.49 -21.57
N GLY A 101 9.45 -10.46 -21.05
CA GLY A 101 9.81 -10.56 -19.63
C GLY A 101 8.57 -10.59 -18.74
N PHE A 102 8.57 -9.76 -17.71
CA PHE A 102 7.47 -9.64 -16.75
C PHE A 102 6.09 -9.40 -17.41
N GLY A 103 6.04 -8.64 -18.51
CA GLY A 103 4.77 -8.38 -19.19
C GLY A 103 4.11 -9.63 -19.71
N ARG A 104 4.88 -10.55 -20.31
CA ARG A 104 4.37 -11.86 -20.78
C ARG A 104 3.93 -12.73 -19.61
N GLU A 105 4.75 -12.81 -18.54
CA GLU A 105 4.39 -13.57 -17.35
C GLU A 105 3.10 -13.05 -16.69
N ALA A 106 2.91 -11.71 -16.70
CA ALA A 106 1.70 -11.09 -16.17
C ALA A 106 0.47 -11.39 -17.04
N GLU A 107 0.62 -11.40 -18.38
CA GLU A 107 -0.45 -11.79 -19.31
C GLU A 107 -0.88 -13.26 -19.09
N ASP A 108 0.08 -14.16 -18.96
CA ASP A 108 -0.18 -15.58 -18.66
C ASP A 108 -0.88 -15.76 -17.30
N ALA A 109 -0.47 -14.97 -16.30
CA ALA A 109 -1.11 -14.99 -14.98
C ALA A 109 -2.53 -14.41 -15.04
N MET A 110 -2.77 -13.34 -15.79
CA MET A 110 -4.11 -12.78 -16.01
C MET A 110 -5.04 -13.78 -16.71
N GLU A 111 -4.51 -14.54 -17.67
CA GLU A 111 -5.31 -15.57 -18.35
C GLU A 111 -5.69 -16.72 -17.40
N ARG A 112 -4.77 -17.17 -16.54
CA ARG A 112 -5.06 -18.15 -15.48
C ARG A 112 -6.07 -17.58 -14.48
N ARG A 113 -5.93 -16.31 -14.09
CA ARG A 113 -6.87 -15.63 -13.19
C ARG A 113 -8.26 -15.53 -13.80
N ARG A 114 -8.37 -15.20 -15.07
CA ARG A 114 -9.66 -15.16 -15.81
C ARG A 114 -10.36 -16.50 -15.75
N ARG A 115 -9.65 -17.60 -16.06
CA ARG A 115 -10.20 -18.96 -15.99
C ARG A 115 -10.65 -19.31 -14.57
N TRP A 116 -9.86 -18.95 -13.56
CA TRP A 116 -10.22 -19.17 -12.17
C TRP A 116 -11.50 -18.40 -11.79
N LEU A 117 -11.63 -17.14 -12.19
CA LEU A 117 -12.83 -16.32 -11.95
C LEU A 117 -14.09 -16.89 -12.61
N LEU A 118 -13.95 -17.45 -13.81
CA LEU A 118 -15.04 -18.16 -14.50
C LEU A 118 -15.46 -19.41 -13.72
N GLN A 119 -14.52 -20.22 -13.26
CA GLN A 119 -14.79 -21.41 -12.43
C GLN A 119 -15.46 -21.07 -11.09
N GLN A 120 -15.11 -19.94 -10.50
CA GLN A 120 -15.70 -19.44 -9.26
C GLN A 120 -17.06 -18.74 -9.44
N GLY A 121 -17.56 -18.63 -10.67
CA GLY A 121 -18.81 -17.94 -10.98
C GLY A 121 -18.73 -16.42 -10.80
N LEU A 122 -17.52 -15.85 -10.68
CA LEU A 122 -17.28 -14.41 -10.51
C LEU A 122 -17.16 -13.67 -11.86
N ALA A 123 -17.06 -14.42 -12.94
CA ALA A 123 -17.11 -13.96 -14.32
C ALA A 123 -17.94 -14.91 -15.16
N ARG A 124 -18.35 -14.47 -16.34
CA ARG A 124 -19.05 -15.27 -17.35
C ARG A 124 -18.60 -14.87 -18.74
N GLU A 125 -18.67 -15.78 -19.67
CA GLU A 125 -18.48 -15.45 -21.08
C GLU A 125 -19.81 -14.98 -21.70
N ARG A 126 -19.73 -13.91 -22.46
CA ARG A 126 -20.83 -13.37 -23.25
C ARG A 126 -20.30 -12.76 -24.53
N ASP A 127 -20.82 -13.20 -25.66
CA ASP A 127 -20.46 -12.69 -26.99
C ASP A 127 -18.92 -12.70 -27.26
N GLY A 128 -18.24 -13.79 -26.82
CA GLY A 128 -16.79 -13.95 -26.96
C GLY A 128 -15.95 -13.02 -26.00
N ARG A 129 -16.60 -12.38 -25.04
CA ARG A 129 -15.92 -11.51 -24.04
C ARG A 129 -16.18 -12.00 -22.63
N THR A 130 -15.20 -11.86 -21.78
CA THR A 130 -15.38 -12.12 -20.35
C THR A 130 -16.01 -10.91 -19.67
N VAL A 131 -17.15 -11.14 -19.04
CA VAL A 131 -17.88 -10.14 -18.26
C VAL A 131 -17.72 -10.47 -16.78
N TYR A 132 -17.10 -9.57 -16.03
CA TYR A 132 -16.89 -9.71 -14.59
C TYR A 132 -18.09 -9.19 -13.80
N GLN A 133 -18.31 -9.73 -12.60
CA GLN A 133 -19.30 -9.18 -11.68
C GLN A 133 -18.95 -7.72 -11.33
N ARG A 134 -19.96 -6.83 -11.26
CA ARG A 134 -19.74 -5.40 -10.95
C ARG A 134 -19.01 -5.17 -9.64
N ASN A 135 -19.24 -6.02 -8.64
CA ASN A 135 -18.65 -5.98 -7.30
C ASN A 135 -17.50 -6.96 -7.11
N LEU A 136 -16.84 -7.41 -8.19
CA LEU A 136 -15.81 -8.46 -8.16
C LEU A 136 -14.78 -8.24 -7.04
N LEU A 137 -14.16 -7.04 -6.99
CA LEU A 137 -13.09 -6.75 -6.03
C LEU A 137 -13.58 -6.78 -4.57
N THR A 138 -14.79 -6.29 -4.34
CA THR A 138 -15.42 -6.31 -3.01
C THR A 138 -15.75 -7.74 -2.59
N GLU A 139 -16.27 -8.53 -3.51
CA GLU A 139 -16.63 -9.94 -3.23
C GLU A 139 -15.40 -10.79 -2.94
N LEU A 140 -14.33 -10.65 -3.72
CA LEU A 140 -13.05 -11.33 -3.47
C LEU A 140 -12.46 -10.94 -2.11
N ARG A 141 -12.46 -9.63 -1.79
CA ARG A 141 -12.02 -9.16 -0.48
C ARG A 141 -12.85 -9.74 0.66
N ARG A 142 -14.18 -9.77 0.51
CA ARG A 142 -15.10 -10.32 1.51
C ARG A 142 -14.82 -11.81 1.76
N ARG A 143 -14.66 -12.62 0.70
CA ARG A 143 -14.34 -14.05 0.81
C ARG A 143 -13.02 -14.26 1.55
N GLU A 144 -11.98 -13.54 1.18
CA GLU A 144 -10.67 -13.64 1.82
C GLU A 144 -10.70 -13.25 3.29
N VAL A 145 -11.38 -12.16 3.65
CA VAL A 145 -11.55 -11.72 5.05
C VAL A 145 -12.35 -12.76 5.83
N SER A 146 -13.42 -13.32 5.28
CA SER A 146 -14.19 -14.37 5.93
C SER A 146 -13.33 -15.62 6.21
N ALA A 147 -12.59 -16.10 5.23
CA ALA A 147 -11.70 -17.25 5.40
C ALA A 147 -10.56 -16.98 6.42
N ALA A 148 -10.07 -15.75 6.48
CA ALA A 148 -9.11 -15.36 7.50
C ALA A 148 -9.74 -15.26 8.89
N ALA A 149 -10.96 -14.76 8.99
CA ALA A 149 -11.73 -14.67 10.22
C ALA A 149 -12.05 -16.05 10.80
N ASP A 150 -12.41 -17.03 9.96
CA ASP A 150 -12.67 -18.42 10.40
C ASP A 150 -11.41 -19.06 11.03
N ARG A 151 -10.23 -18.79 10.47
CA ARG A 151 -8.96 -19.25 11.04
C ARG A 151 -8.66 -18.56 12.36
N LEU A 152 -8.82 -17.23 12.42
CA LEU A 152 -8.61 -16.45 13.63
C LEU A 152 -9.61 -16.81 14.74
N SER A 153 -10.86 -17.10 14.41
CA SER A 153 -11.87 -17.57 15.37
C SER A 153 -11.42 -18.83 16.09
N LYS A 154 -10.84 -19.78 15.35
CA LYS A 154 -10.27 -21.02 15.92
C LYS A 154 -9.03 -20.74 16.77
N GLU A 155 -8.16 -19.83 16.33
CA GLU A 155 -6.94 -19.45 17.04
C GLU A 155 -7.23 -18.71 18.34
N LEU A 156 -8.17 -17.77 18.32
CA LEU A 156 -8.48 -16.89 19.46
C LEU A 156 -9.57 -17.41 20.38
N GLY A 157 -10.33 -18.46 19.95
CA GLY A 157 -11.50 -18.92 20.67
C GLY A 157 -12.63 -17.87 20.76
N LYS A 158 -12.73 -16.97 19.78
CA LYS A 158 -13.67 -15.84 19.77
C LYS A 158 -14.39 -15.75 18.44
N SER A 159 -15.60 -15.18 18.46
CA SER A 159 -16.36 -14.95 17.25
C SER A 159 -15.87 -13.72 16.48
N PHE A 160 -15.96 -13.77 15.15
CA PHE A 160 -15.70 -12.63 14.30
C PHE A 160 -16.94 -11.73 14.20
N ALA A 161 -16.76 -10.43 14.46
CA ALA A 161 -17.76 -9.41 14.23
C ALA A 161 -17.30 -8.51 13.07
N ALA A 162 -17.96 -8.63 11.92
CA ALA A 162 -17.63 -7.78 10.77
C ALA A 162 -18.01 -6.33 11.08
N PRO A 163 -17.08 -5.37 10.96
CA PRO A 163 -17.37 -3.97 11.21
C PRO A 163 -18.28 -3.40 10.11
N LEU A 164 -19.16 -2.50 10.48
CA LEU A 164 -19.95 -1.71 9.53
C LEU A 164 -19.09 -0.57 8.97
N ASP A 165 -19.45 -0.12 7.77
CA ASP A 165 -18.74 1.01 7.16
C ASP A 165 -18.94 2.29 8.00
N GLY A 166 -17.83 2.96 8.34
CA GLY A 166 -17.83 4.13 9.21
C GLY A 166 -17.97 3.83 10.71
N GLU A 167 -18.03 2.56 11.12
CA GLU A 167 -18.11 2.17 12.52
C GLU A 167 -16.82 2.54 13.27
N ARG A 168 -16.97 3.16 14.45
CA ARG A 168 -15.86 3.34 15.38
C ARG A 168 -15.60 2.05 16.13
N ILE A 169 -14.42 1.47 15.92
CA ILE A 169 -14.00 0.23 16.55
C ILE A 169 -13.18 0.53 17.79
N GLU A 170 -13.58 -0.03 18.94
CA GLU A 170 -12.83 0.03 20.18
C GLU A 170 -12.42 -1.38 20.61
N GLY A 171 -11.18 -1.54 21.06
CA GLY A 171 -10.65 -2.83 21.48
C GLY A 171 -9.13 -2.84 21.57
N VAL A 172 -8.55 -3.99 21.83
CA VAL A 172 -7.10 -4.19 21.94
C VAL A 172 -6.55 -4.58 20.57
N TYR A 173 -5.65 -3.77 20.03
CA TYR A 173 -4.90 -4.13 18.83
C TYR A 173 -3.98 -5.32 19.11
N ARG A 174 -4.17 -6.41 18.37
CA ARG A 174 -3.34 -7.62 18.50
C ARG A 174 -2.19 -7.65 17.52
N ARG A 175 -2.48 -7.60 16.23
CA ARG A 175 -1.48 -7.69 15.17
C ARG A 175 -2.01 -7.18 13.83
N PRO A 176 -1.12 -6.83 12.91
CA PRO A 176 -1.50 -6.63 11.53
C PRO A 176 -1.78 -7.97 10.86
N LEU A 177 -2.77 -8.00 9.96
CA LEU A 177 -3.05 -9.12 9.08
C LEU A 177 -2.80 -8.67 7.63
N ARG A 178 -1.90 -9.36 6.95
CA ARG A 178 -1.60 -9.10 5.53
C ARG A 178 -2.30 -10.15 4.68
N LEU A 179 -3.23 -9.71 3.85
CA LEU A 179 -3.96 -10.52 2.90
C LEU A 179 -3.64 -10.05 1.47
N ALA A 180 -4.05 -10.83 0.46
CA ALA A 180 -3.87 -10.44 -0.94
C ALA A 180 -4.61 -9.14 -1.27
N SER A 181 -5.79 -8.93 -0.71
CA SER A 181 -6.61 -7.74 -0.90
C SER A 181 -6.17 -6.51 -0.09
N GLY A 182 -5.20 -6.65 0.82
CA GLY A 182 -4.68 -5.50 1.57
C GLY A 182 -4.16 -5.81 2.97
N LYS A 183 -3.98 -4.74 3.74
CA LYS A 183 -3.56 -4.80 5.14
C LYS A 183 -4.76 -4.54 6.04
N PHE A 184 -4.90 -5.37 7.06
CA PHE A 184 -5.95 -5.30 8.06
C PHE A 184 -5.34 -5.26 9.46
N ALA A 185 -6.12 -4.82 10.43
CA ALA A 185 -5.79 -4.89 11.84
C ALA A 185 -6.69 -5.94 12.51
N VAL A 186 -6.17 -6.72 13.43
CA VAL A 186 -6.99 -7.57 14.30
C VAL A 186 -7.20 -6.82 15.60
N ILE A 187 -8.44 -6.44 15.87
CA ILE A 187 -8.87 -5.74 17.09
C ILE A 187 -9.69 -6.71 17.93
N GLU A 188 -9.21 -6.99 19.12
CA GLU A 188 -9.85 -7.93 20.04
C GLU A 188 -10.70 -7.19 21.06
N LYS A 189 -11.91 -7.67 21.25
CA LYS A 189 -12.84 -7.30 22.32
C LYS A 189 -12.96 -8.45 23.33
N SER A 190 -13.79 -8.30 24.35
CA SER A 190 -13.94 -9.34 25.38
C SER A 190 -14.41 -10.69 24.84
N LYS A 191 -15.44 -10.71 23.99
CA LYS A 191 -16.05 -11.94 23.46
C LYS A 191 -15.88 -12.15 21.96
N GLU A 192 -15.42 -11.13 21.24
CA GLU A 192 -15.32 -11.12 19.79
C GLU A 192 -14.03 -10.45 19.32
N PHE A 193 -13.75 -10.53 18.03
CA PHE A 193 -12.73 -9.73 17.36
C PHE A 193 -13.27 -9.18 16.01
N THR A 194 -12.63 -8.17 15.54
CA THR A 194 -12.93 -7.53 14.25
C THR A 194 -11.66 -7.27 13.46
#